data_5ff5519d3ff0aa10d2dd70d73e80b41a
#
_entry.id   5ff5519d3ff0aa10d2dd70d73e80b41a
#
_cell.length_a   1.000
_cell.length_b   1.000
_cell.length_c   1.000
_cell.angle_alpha   90.00
_cell.angle_beta   90.00
_cell.angle_gamma   90.00
#
_symmetry.space_group_name_H-M   'P 1'
#
loop_
_entity.id
_entity.type
_entity.pdbx_description
1 polymer ?
#
loop_
_entity_poly.entity_id
_entity_poly.type
_entity_poly.pdbx_seq_one_letter_code
_entity_poly.pdbx_strand_id
1 'polypeptide(L)'
;MKNLQQMQQLLKQVQQFQEQLQKQLDELIVEAAAGGGMVSVKMNGQKQLHEVRIDPEVWASQDLEMLQDLILVAVNEAARKVDEQLASQMGNLAGGMNIPGLT
;
A
#
# COMPACT_ATOMS: atom_id res chain seq x y z
N MET A 1 17.39 -9.61 37.57
CA MET A 1 17.07 -8.17 37.42
C MET A 1 17.70 -7.54 36.19
N LYS A 2 18.89 -7.96 35.77
CA LYS A 2 19.45 -7.51 34.50
C LYS A 2 18.58 -7.90 33.29
N ASN A 3 17.84 -9.00 33.39
CA ASN A 3 16.96 -9.47 32.29
C ASN A 3 15.76 -8.58 32.06
N LEU A 4 15.25 -7.91 33.10
CA LEU A 4 14.08 -7.04 33.00
C LEU A 4 14.40 -5.76 32.22
N GLN A 5 15.58 -5.18 32.46
CA GLN A 5 16.01 -3.99 31.72
C GLN A 5 16.28 -4.31 30.24
N GLN A 6 16.86 -5.46 29.96
CA GLN A 6 17.11 -5.92 28.57
C GLN A 6 15.80 -6.15 27.84
N MET A 7 14.80 -6.76 28.53
CA MET A 7 13.48 -6.97 27.95
C MET A 7 12.79 -5.65 27.64
N GLN A 8 12.89 -4.64 28.52
CA GLN A 8 12.31 -3.33 28.29
C GLN A 8 12.96 -2.62 27.13
N GLN A 9 14.28 -2.72 26.97
CA GLN A 9 15.00 -2.16 25.83
C GLN A 9 14.59 -2.84 24.52
N LEU A 10 14.44 -4.17 24.56
CA LEU A 10 14.00 -4.94 23.40
C LEU A 10 12.59 -4.54 22.97
N LEU A 11 11.68 -4.39 23.95
CA LEU A 11 10.30 -3.94 23.67
C LEU A 11 10.29 -2.55 23.06
N LYS A 12 11.13 -1.64 23.53
CA LYS A 12 11.24 -0.30 22.94
C LYS A 12 11.71 -0.36 21.49
N GLN A 13 12.69 -1.20 21.20
CA GLN A 13 13.20 -1.36 19.83
C GLN A 13 12.13 -1.92 18.92
N VAL A 14 11.35 -2.90 19.39
CA VAL A 14 10.25 -3.49 18.61
C VAL A 14 9.18 -2.44 18.33
N GLN A 15 8.82 -1.64 19.34
CA GLN A 15 7.85 -0.56 19.15
C GLN A 15 8.32 0.49 18.16
N GLN A 16 9.59 0.89 18.22
CA GLN A 16 10.16 1.84 17.28
C GLN A 16 10.16 1.28 15.85
N PHE A 17 10.48 0.00 15.71
CA PHE A 17 10.46 -0.67 14.41
C PHE A 17 9.05 -0.69 13.84
N GLN A 18 8.05 -1.04 14.68
CA GLN A 18 6.65 -1.04 14.25
C GLN A 18 6.17 0.34 13.83
N GLU A 19 6.55 1.38 14.57
CA GLU A 19 6.21 2.76 14.24
C GLU A 19 6.82 3.19 12.90
N GLN A 20 8.09 2.84 12.67
CA GLN A 20 8.74 3.15 11.41
C GLN A 20 8.09 2.41 10.25
N LEU A 21 7.76 1.14 10.45
CA LEU A 21 7.10 0.33 9.44
C LEU A 21 5.74 0.91 9.08
N GLN A 22 4.96 1.28 10.09
CA GLN A 22 3.65 1.90 9.88
C GLN A 22 3.78 3.24 9.14
N LYS A 23 4.78 4.04 9.49
CA LYS A 23 5.04 5.30 8.81
C LYS A 23 5.38 5.08 7.34
N GLN A 24 6.22 4.09 7.04
CA GLN A 24 6.55 3.75 5.66
C GLN A 24 5.34 3.32 4.87
N LEU A 25 4.44 2.53 5.48
CA LEU A 25 3.20 2.11 4.85
C LEU A 25 2.27 3.30 4.60
N ASP A 26 2.19 4.22 5.54
CA ASP A 26 1.35 5.43 5.39
C ASP A 26 1.87 6.34 4.29
N GLU A 27 3.19 6.43 4.13
CA GLU A 27 3.84 7.28 3.13
C GLU A 27 3.86 6.66 1.73
N LEU A 28 3.70 5.34 1.63
CA LEU A 28 3.63 4.67 0.33
C LEU A 28 2.30 5.02 -0.34
N ILE A 29 2.39 5.69 -1.48
CA ILE A 29 1.19 6.07 -2.25
C ILE A 29 1.29 5.44 -3.63
N VAL A 30 0.26 4.68 -3.99
CA VAL A 30 0.09 4.17 -5.35
C VAL A 30 -1.08 4.86 -6.01
N GLU A 31 -1.03 4.95 -7.33
CA GLU A 31 -2.11 5.49 -8.13
C GLU A 31 -2.52 4.45 -9.15
N ALA A 32 -3.83 4.29 -9.34
CA ALA A 32 -4.37 3.36 -10.32
C ALA A 32 -5.56 4.00 -11.01
N ALA A 33 -5.80 3.58 -12.23
CA ALA A 33 -6.88 4.13 -13.05
C ALA A 33 -7.59 3.01 -13.77
N ALA A 34 -8.83 3.28 -14.17
CA ALA A 34 -9.66 2.38 -14.97
C ALA A 34 -10.32 3.18 -16.10
N GLY A 35 -10.65 2.47 -17.20
CA GLY A 35 -11.33 3.08 -18.33
C GLY A 35 -10.53 4.17 -19.03
N GLY A 36 -9.21 3.99 -19.14
CA GLY A 36 -8.37 4.99 -19.79
C GLY A 36 -8.25 6.30 -19.02
N GLY A 37 -8.37 6.23 -17.69
CA GLY A 37 -8.28 7.41 -16.84
C GLY A 37 -9.62 8.04 -16.47
N MET A 38 -10.72 7.39 -16.81
CA MET A 38 -12.07 7.90 -16.44
C MET A 38 -12.28 7.91 -14.93
N VAL A 39 -11.72 6.94 -14.22
CA VAL A 39 -11.68 6.90 -12.77
C VAL A 39 -10.26 6.62 -12.34
N SER A 40 -9.74 7.39 -11.41
CA SER A 40 -8.43 7.15 -10.82
C SER A 40 -8.51 7.25 -9.30
N VAL A 41 -7.66 6.49 -8.62
CA VAL A 41 -7.62 6.44 -7.16
C VAL A 41 -6.20 6.51 -6.67
N LYS A 42 -6.02 7.04 -5.46
CA LYS A 42 -4.76 6.99 -4.74
C LYS A 42 -4.96 6.19 -3.45
N MET A 43 -4.02 5.30 -3.17
CA MET A 43 -4.10 4.38 -2.05
C MET A 43 -2.74 4.31 -1.35
N ASN A 44 -2.74 4.20 -0.02
CA ASN A 44 -1.51 4.04 0.74
C ASN A 44 -1.17 2.56 0.92
N GLY A 45 -0.03 2.30 1.60
CA GLY A 45 0.45 0.94 1.84
C GLY A 45 -0.43 0.12 2.77
N GLN A 46 -1.32 0.74 3.52
CA GLN A 46 -2.33 0.06 4.34
C GLN A 46 -3.63 -0.18 3.59
N LYS A 47 -3.64 0.11 2.30
CA LYS A 47 -4.81 -0.04 1.42
C LYS A 47 -5.97 0.88 1.81
N GLN A 48 -5.63 2.04 2.34
CA GLN A 48 -6.60 3.12 2.56
C GLN A 48 -6.64 4.03 1.35
N LEU A 49 -7.83 4.36 0.90
CA LEU A 49 -8.02 5.30 -0.20
C LEU A 49 -7.82 6.73 0.30
N HIS A 50 -6.99 7.48 -0.40
CA HIS A 50 -6.75 8.90 -0.13
C HIS A 50 -7.48 9.81 -1.09
N GLU A 51 -7.72 9.35 -2.30
CA GLU A 51 -8.36 10.16 -3.33
C GLU A 51 -9.09 9.27 -4.32
N VAL A 52 -10.25 9.73 -4.76
CA VAL A 52 -10.98 9.16 -5.89
C VAL A 52 -11.28 10.31 -6.84
N ARG A 53 -10.84 10.19 -8.08
CA ARG A 53 -11.12 11.14 -9.14
C ARG A 53 -12.00 10.50 -10.19
N ILE A 54 -13.07 11.19 -10.54
CA ILE A 54 -14.02 10.76 -11.55
C ILE A 54 -14.05 11.81 -12.64
N ASP A 55 -13.79 11.41 -13.88
CA ASP A 55 -13.86 12.32 -15.02
C ASP A 55 -15.29 12.82 -15.17
N PRO A 56 -15.49 14.13 -15.40
CA PRO A 56 -16.83 14.68 -15.57
C PRO A 56 -17.63 14.03 -16.70
N GLU A 57 -16.96 13.52 -17.73
CA GLU A 57 -17.65 12.82 -18.83
C GLU A 57 -18.36 11.56 -18.35
N VAL A 58 -17.79 10.85 -17.36
CA VAL A 58 -18.44 9.68 -16.77
C VAL A 58 -19.72 10.09 -16.06
N TRP A 59 -19.66 11.16 -15.31
CA TRP A 59 -20.84 11.71 -14.63
C TRP A 59 -21.90 12.15 -15.64
N ALA A 60 -21.48 12.82 -16.72
CA ALA A 60 -22.38 13.31 -17.75
C ALA A 60 -23.09 12.17 -18.51
N SER A 61 -22.45 10.99 -18.59
CA SER A 61 -23.04 9.83 -19.26
C SER A 61 -24.24 9.26 -18.51
N GLN A 62 -24.36 9.53 -17.21
CA GLN A 62 -25.41 9.01 -16.31
C GLN A 62 -25.49 7.49 -16.30
N ASP A 63 -24.40 6.83 -16.65
CA ASP A 63 -24.28 5.37 -16.60
C ASP A 63 -23.71 4.96 -15.25
N LEU A 64 -24.59 4.76 -14.28
CA LEU A 64 -24.20 4.42 -12.91
C LEU A 64 -23.50 3.06 -12.84
N GLU A 65 -23.97 2.10 -13.61
CA GLU A 65 -23.40 0.76 -13.62
C GLU A 65 -21.93 0.79 -14.12
N MET A 66 -21.69 1.53 -15.20
CA MET A 66 -20.33 1.72 -15.71
C MET A 66 -19.45 2.39 -14.67
N LEU A 67 -19.94 3.42 -13.98
CA LEU A 67 -19.18 4.13 -12.95
C LEU A 67 -18.81 3.19 -11.81
N GLN A 68 -19.76 2.37 -11.35
CA GLN A 68 -19.50 1.39 -10.30
C GLN A 68 -18.43 0.39 -10.70
N ASP A 69 -18.49 -0.10 -11.93
CA ASP A 69 -17.49 -1.05 -12.44
C ASP A 69 -16.11 -0.40 -12.53
N LEU A 70 -16.03 0.83 -12.99
CA LEU A 70 -14.76 1.55 -13.10
C LEU A 70 -14.12 1.79 -11.73
N ILE A 71 -14.92 2.16 -10.74
CA ILE A 71 -14.43 2.34 -9.36
C ILE A 71 -13.89 1.02 -8.82
N LEU A 72 -14.63 -0.06 -9.02
CA LEU A 72 -14.23 -1.37 -8.54
C LEU A 72 -12.90 -1.81 -9.15
N VAL A 73 -12.76 -1.64 -10.46
CA VAL A 73 -11.52 -2.00 -11.17
C VAL A 73 -10.35 -1.13 -10.68
N ALA A 74 -10.55 0.19 -10.55
CA ALA A 74 -9.50 1.10 -10.12
C ALA A 74 -9.01 0.78 -8.70
N VAL A 75 -9.93 0.53 -7.77
CA VAL A 75 -9.59 0.21 -6.37
C VAL A 75 -8.85 -1.13 -6.29
N ASN A 76 -9.33 -2.14 -6.99
CA ASN A 76 -8.68 -3.46 -6.98
C ASN A 76 -7.29 -3.40 -7.61
N GLU A 77 -7.12 -2.61 -8.67
CA GLU A 77 -5.82 -2.41 -9.28
C GLU A 77 -4.86 -1.68 -8.35
N ALA A 78 -5.34 -0.68 -7.62
CA ALA A 78 -4.53 0.01 -6.61
C ALA A 78 -4.07 -0.95 -5.52
N ALA A 79 -4.97 -1.80 -5.02
CA ALA A 79 -4.63 -2.80 -4.01
C ALA A 79 -3.56 -3.76 -4.51
N ARG A 80 -3.67 -4.20 -5.77
CA ARG A 80 -2.66 -5.06 -6.40
C ARG A 80 -1.30 -4.36 -6.48
N LYS A 81 -1.29 -3.08 -6.83
CA LYS A 81 -0.05 -2.29 -6.89
C LYS A 81 0.60 -2.14 -5.52
N VAL A 82 -0.20 -1.96 -4.47
CA VAL A 82 0.31 -1.92 -3.10
C VAL A 82 1.00 -3.23 -2.77
N ASP A 83 0.37 -4.37 -3.06
CA ASP A 83 0.95 -5.68 -2.80
C ASP A 83 2.25 -5.88 -3.57
N GLU A 84 2.32 -5.46 -4.83
CA GLU A 84 3.54 -5.52 -5.63
C GLU A 84 4.66 -4.67 -5.04
N GLN A 85 4.34 -3.45 -4.62
CA GLN A 85 5.33 -2.54 -4.04
C GLN A 85 5.89 -3.10 -2.74
N LEU A 86 5.04 -3.65 -1.88
CA LEU A 86 5.47 -4.25 -0.63
C LEU A 86 6.31 -5.50 -0.87
N ALA A 87 5.92 -6.34 -1.80
CA ALA A 87 6.69 -7.53 -2.18
C ALA A 87 8.06 -7.16 -2.74
N SER A 88 8.11 -6.11 -3.57
CA SER A 88 9.37 -5.61 -4.13
C SER A 88 10.30 -5.09 -3.04
N GLN A 89 9.78 -4.34 -2.07
CA GLN A 89 10.57 -3.83 -0.96
C GLN A 89 11.11 -4.97 -0.09
N MET A 90 10.30 -5.99 0.18
CA MET A 90 10.74 -7.16 0.92
C MET A 90 11.76 -7.98 0.13
N GLY A 91 11.58 -8.10 -1.18
CA GLY A 91 12.53 -8.77 -2.05
C GLY A 91 13.90 -8.08 -2.06
N ASN A 92 13.90 -6.74 -2.09
CA ASN A 92 15.14 -5.97 -2.02
C ASN A 92 15.85 -6.15 -0.68
N LEU A 93 15.09 -6.20 0.40
CA LEU A 93 15.63 -6.45 1.72
C LEU A 93 16.25 -7.86 1.81
N ALA A 94 15.55 -8.88 1.31
CA ALA A 94 16.05 -10.25 1.30
C ALA A 94 17.28 -10.39 0.40
N GLY A 95 17.29 -9.70 -0.76
CA GLY A 95 18.42 -9.67 -1.66
C GLY A 95 19.66 -9.01 -1.08
N GLY A 96 19.46 -7.97 -0.25
CA GLY A 96 20.55 -7.27 0.42
C GLY A 96 21.14 -8.00 1.61
N MET A 97 20.39 -8.94 2.17
CA MET A 97 20.82 -9.67 3.36
C MET A 97 21.61 -10.95 3.06
N ASN A 98 21.69 -11.36 1.81
CA ASN A 98 22.51 -12.49 1.37
C ASN A 98 22.31 -13.72 2.27
N ILE A 99 21.09 -14.18 2.41
CA ILE A 99 20.74 -15.28 3.30
C ILE A 99 21.18 -16.61 2.66
N PRO A 100 22.12 -17.36 3.27
CA PRO A 100 22.52 -18.65 2.71
C PRO A 100 21.36 -19.63 2.77
N GLY A 101 21.05 -20.26 1.64
CA GLY A 101 20.00 -21.28 1.56
C GLY A 101 18.73 -20.84 0.85
N LEU A 102 18.61 -19.57 0.49
CA LEU A 102 17.49 -19.03 -0.28
C LEU A 102 17.81 -18.83 -1.77
N THR A 103 19.02 -19.18 -2.16
CA THR A 103 19.43 -19.13 -3.55
C THR A 103 19.33 -20.49 -4.22
#